data_1aa323f735ca99c396ffbfde8e430a5e
#
_entry.id   1aa323f735ca99c396ffbfde8e430a5e
#
_cell.length_a   1.000
_cell.length_b   1.000
_cell.length_c   1.000
_cell.angle_alpha   90.00
_cell.angle_beta   90.00
_cell.angle_gamma   90.00
#
_symmetry.space_group_name_H-M   'P 1'
#
loop_
_entity.id
_entity.type
_entity.pdbx_description
1 polymer ?
#
loop_
_entity_poly.entity_id
_entity_poly.type
_entity_poly.pdbx_seq_one_letter_code
_entity_poly.pdbx_strand_id
1 'polypeptide(L)'
;MRNEYPDRNLFSPAKPQDIDLSQGRLAPRLRAILYALQILYIERPDMIQLIFSDLARHGDSGKGREGMDAWRALVLLCLRTGLDLDYNMLTDLANNHEVLRRFMGVSLTDDFTPSRSSIHDNIMLLSEETIEAVNDALIEIGVKKKYEDGSAVRGDSFVCRTNTHYPTDVRLVRDGVESIIHLCVEHSGGKKGWRQHKHLEKKTARLYRSYMQVKRSTRKREDKAADLEAALKAYLKHARSMIEKALQYMAEHTDIEAADAEFPVQDRPEGSLEEQLSYFLAGTEYMCRLAERRCLEGEQIPHEDKVHSLYEPHAELINRGKYPIPIEFGHRVFLAQGKSGLILNHRVMGIGVTDDKILIPVLKELEERFKSKLEVASFDKGFYTPENLISGKEHCNLVVIPKKGRLSKQDKAHQGRKDYQEHRQWRAGVESLISAMVRSNGLGKCPDKGYAGFVKYVSACVLSRNLQTLGNLLIAEEKEKQKRKYKKRA
;
A
#
# COMPACT_ATOMS: atom_id res chain seq x y z
N MET A 1 -9.95 26.24 -10.15
CA MET A 1 -9.63 26.64 -8.76
C MET A 1 -10.00 25.50 -7.85
N ARG A 2 -9.25 25.23 -6.80
CA ARG A 2 -9.57 24.21 -5.79
C ARG A 2 -9.99 24.93 -4.50
N ASN A 3 -10.90 24.34 -3.77
CA ASN A 3 -11.37 24.89 -2.50
C ASN A 3 -11.08 23.89 -1.36
N GLU A 4 -11.02 24.38 -0.14
CA GLU A 4 -10.97 23.53 1.05
C GLU A 4 -12.26 22.72 1.18
N TYR A 5 -13.36 23.38 0.87
CA TYR A 5 -14.71 22.87 0.92
C TYR A 5 -15.53 23.38 -0.27
N PRO A 6 -16.54 22.63 -0.77
CA PRO A 6 -17.40 23.09 -1.85
C PRO A 6 -18.01 24.47 -1.55
N ASP A 7 -18.03 25.35 -2.56
CA ASP A 7 -18.63 26.67 -2.45
C ASP A 7 -20.11 26.56 -2.08
N ARG A 8 -20.54 27.47 -1.21
CA ARG A 8 -21.91 27.50 -0.73
C ARG A 8 -22.79 28.38 -1.59
N ASN A 9 -23.90 27.85 -2.00
CA ASN A 9 -25.01 28.60 -2.58
C ASN A 9 -26.28 28.35 -1.71
N LEU A 10 -27.37 29.06 -2.02
CA LEU A 10 -28.66 28.91 -1.32
C LEU A 10 -29.21 27.47 -1.28
N PHE A 11 -28.73 26.61 -2.19
CA PHE A 11 -29.13 25.20 -2.33
C PHE A 11 -28.04 24.24 -1.82
N SER A 12 -26.95 24.77 -1.25
CA SER A 12 -25.89 23.91 -0.73
C SER A 12 -26.40 23.07 0.43
N PRO A 13 -26.07 21.78 0.48
CA PRO A 13 -26.44 20.94 1.58
C PRO A 13 -25.81 21.44 2.88
N ALA A 14 -26.35 21.01 3.99
CA ALA A 14 -25.80 21.16 5.31
C ALA A 14 -24.30 20.76 5.32
N LYS A 15 -23.52 21.37 6.21
CA LYS A 15 -22.13 20.95 6.45
C LYS A 15 -22.11 19.48 6.85
N PRO A 16 -20.97 18.76 6.72
CA PRO A 16 -20.87 17.38 7.19
C PRO A 16 -21.40 17.17 8.61
N GLN A 17 -21.18 18.15 9.48
CA GLN A 17 -21.65 18.15 10.88
C GLN A 17 -23.18 18.14 11.03
N ASP A 18 -23.92 18.64 10.06
CA ASP A 18 -25.38 18.78 10.12
C ASP A 18 -26.08 17.52 9.54
N ILE A 19 -25.33 16.58 9.01
CA ILE A 19 -25.88 15.34 8.42
C ILE A 19 -26.10 14.32 9.51
N ASP A 20 -27.35 13.93 9.70
CA ASP A 20 -27.71 12.87 10.64
C ASP A 20 -27.34 11.49 10.07
N LEU A 21 -26.22 10.96 10.54
CA LEU A 21 -25.73 9.61 10.17
C LEU A 21 -26.40 8.49 10.98
N SER A 22 -27.26 8.83 11.96
CA SER A 22 -28.03 7.85 12.73
C SER A 22 -29.25 7.37 11.94
N GLN A 23 -29.79 8.21 11.07
CA GLN A 23 -30.92 7.91 10.21
C GLN A 23 -30.45 7.23 8.92
N GLY A 24 -31.24 6.27 8.47
CA GLY A 24 -30.97 5.54 7.23
C GLY A 24 -30.27 4.19 7.42
N ARG A 25 -30.31 3.38 6.38
CA ARG A 25 -29.70 2.04 6.34
C ARG A 25 -28.26 2.09 5.81
N LEU A 26 -27.40 2.89 6.44
CA LEU A 26 -25.98 2.87 6.10
C LEU A 26 -25.35 1.55 6.53
N ALA A 27 -24.51 1.00 5.65
CA ALA A 27 -23.68 -0.14 6.00
C ALA A 27 -22.82 0.21 7.22
N PRO A 28 -22.65 -0.69 8.20
CA PRO A 28 -21.99 -0.37 9.47
C PRO A 28 -20.59 0.24 9.33
N ARG A 29 -19.81 -0.25 8.38
CA ARG A 29 -18.46 0.30 8.11
C ARG A 29 -18.52 1.70 7.54
N LEU A 30 -19.35 1.93 6.54
CA LEU A 30 -19.54 3.26 5.95
C LEU A 30 -19.96 4.26 7.02
N ARG A 31 -20.96 3.90 7.84
CA ARG A 31 -21.42 4.74 8.95
C ARG A 31 -20.27 5.11 9.90
N ALA A 32 -19.48 4.14 10.34
CA ALA A 32 -18.38 4.38 11.26
C ALA A 32 -17.34 5.33 10.67
N ILE A 33 -16.94 5.13 9.40
CA ILE A 33 -15.99 6.00 8.70
C ILE A 33 -16.54 7.43 8.60
N LEU A 34 -17.77 7.60 8.11
CA LEU A 34 -18.38 8.92 7.98
C LEU A 34 -18.53 9.63 9.32
N TYR A 35 -18.88 8.89 10.39
CA TYR A 35 -19.00 9.45 11.73
C TYR A 35 -17.67 9.97 12.27
N ALA A 36 -16.60 9.22 12.10
CA ALA A 36 -15.25 9.66 12.49
C ALA A 36 -14.76 10.85 11.64
N LEU A 37 -15.02 10.85 10.34
CA LEU A 37 -14.73 11.98 9.45
C LEU A 37 -15.52 13.24 9.86
N GLN A 38 -16.78 13.10 10.28
CA GLN A 38 -17.58 14.20 10.80
C GLN A 38 -16.95 14.82 12.05
N ILE A 39 -16.47 14.00 12.97
CA ILE A 39 -15.77 14.48 14.18
C ILE A 39 -14.44 15.13 13.82
N LEU A 40 -13.67 14.56 12.88
CA LEU A 40 -12.44 15.16 12.38
C LEU A 40 -12.71 16.55 11.78
N TYR A 41 -13.75 16.69 10.97
CA TYR A 41 -14.16 17.96 10.40
C TYR A 41 -14.45 19.03 11.46
N ILE A 42 -15.10 18.63 12.58
CA ILE A 42 -15.48 19.54 13.67
C ILE A 42 -14.27 19.89 14.54
N GLU A 43 -13.48 18.90 14.94
CA GLU A 43 -12.44 19.07 15.97
C GLU A 43 -11.06 19.45 15.38
N ARG A 44 -10.81 19.14 14.09
CA ARG A 44 -9.52 19.37 13.43
C ARG A 44 -9.69 19.91 11.99
N PRO A 45 -10.32 21.10 11.85
CA PRO A 45 -10.49 21.74 10.54
C PRO A 45 -9.14 22.10 9.87
N ASP A 46 -8.06 22.25 10.66
CA ASP A 46 -6.69 22.42 10.20
C ASP A 46 -6.22 21.28 9.28
N MET A 47 -6.73 20.08 9.46
CA MET A 47 -6.40 18.94 8.57
C MET A 47 -6.94 19.14 7.15
N ILE A 48 -8.09 19.79 6.99
CA ILE A 48 -8.64 20.07 5.66
C ILE A 48 -7.79 21.12 4.95
N GLN A 49 -7.30 22.11 5.67
CA GLN A 49 -6.39 23.11 5.14
C GLN A 49 -5.04 22.50 4.73
N LEU A 50 -4.54 21.54 5.51
CA LEU A 50 -3.32 20.78 5.16
C LEU A 50 -3.50 20.01 3.85
N ILE A 51 -4.61 19.28 3.70
CA ILE A 51 -4.95 18.55 2.47
C ILE A 51 -5.10 19.51 1.29
N PHE A 52 -5.77 20.65 1.49
CA PHE A 52 -5.89 21.68 0.45
C PHE A 52 -4.51 22.15 -0.02
N SER A 53 -3.61 22.44 0.93
CA SER A 53 -2.24 22.88 0.62
C SER A 53 -1.47 21.83 -0.19
N ASP A 54 -1.65 20.56 0.11
CA ASP A 54 -1.02 19.44 -0.58
C ASP A 54 -1.53 19.34 -2.03
N LEU A 55 -2.85 19.37 -2.21
CA LEU A 55 -3.47 19.36 -3.53
C LEU A 55 -3.11 20.60 -4.38
N ALA A 56 -2.90 21.75 -3.74
CA ALA A 56 -2.58 23.00 -4.44
C ALA A 56 -1.16 23.02 -4.99
N ARG A 57 -0.20 22.26 -4.40
CA ARG A 57 1.19 22.18 -4.87
C ARG A 57 1.31 21.65 -6.31
N HIS A 58 0.33 20.88 -6.77
CA HIS A 58 0.35 20.18 -8.05
C HIS A 58 -0.54 20.84 -9.11
N GLY A 59 -1.04 22.04 -8.89
CA GLY A 59 -1.93 22.75 -9.82
C GLY A 59 -1.61 24.21 -10.00
N ASP A 60 -1.63 24.68 -11.26
CA ASP A 60 -1.57 26.11 -11.58
C ASP A 60 -2.87 26.76 -11.08
N SER A 61 -2.78 27.60 -10.05
CA SER A 61 -3.91 28.16 -9.32
C SER A 61 -4.79 29.13 -10.11
N GLY A 62 -4.46 29.41 -11.37
CA GLY A 62 -5.11 30.46 -12.17
C GLY A 62 -5.69 30.04 -13.52
N LYS A 63 -5.36 28.85 -14.04
CA LYS A 63 -5.79 28.45 -15.38
C LYS A 63 -6.16 26.96 -15.41
N GLY A 64 -7.38 26.62 -15.75
CA GLY A 64 -7.78 25.24 -15.99
C GLY A 64 -9.15 24.88 -15.43
N ARG A 65 -9.50 23.60 -15.59
CA ARG A 65 -10.74 22.99 -15.09
C ARG A 65 -10.74 22.99 -13.56
N GLU A 66 -11.88 23.25 -12.96
CA GLU A 66 -12.05 23.20 -11.52
C GLU A 66 -11.63 21.84 -10.95
N GLY A 67 -10.70 21.85 -9.98
CA GLY A 67 -10.19 20.63 -9.36
C GLY A 67 -11.11 20.17 -8.23
N MET A 68 -10.93 18.90 -7.81
CA MET A 68 -11.67 18.34 -6.67
C MET A 68 -11.29 19.05 -5.36
N ASP A 69 -12.28 19.38 -4.53
CA ASP A 69 -12.06 19.99 -3.23
C ASP A 69 -11.33 19.06 -2.26
N ALA A 70 -10.63 19.64 -1.30
CA ALA A 70 -9.85 18.90 -0.30
C ALA A 70 -10.72 17.92 0.51
N TRP A 71 -11.89 18.35 0.92
CA TRP A 71 -12.84 17.51 1.66
C TRP A 71 -13.27 16.28 0.84
N ARG A 72 -13.67 16.50 -0.42
CA ARG A 72 -14.08 15.40 -1.32
C ARG A 72 -12.95 14.40 -1.54
N ALA A 73 -11.73 14.89 -1.76
CA ALA A 73 -10.56 14.04 -1.93
C ALA A 73 -10.27 13.17 -0.70
N LEU A 74 -10.31 13.75 0.51
CA LEU A 74 -10.14 13.01 1.77
C LEU A 74 -11.21 11.94 1.95
N VAL A 75 -12.48 12.29 1.79
CA VAL A 75 -13.61 11.35 1.94
C VAL A 75 -13.44 10.16 0.99
N LEU A 76 -13.12 10.43 -0.28
CA LEU A 76 -12.96 9.39 -1.29
C LEU A 76 -11.74 8.50 -1.04
N LEU A 77 -10.60 9.06 -0.61
CA LEU A 77 -9.43 8.28 -0.17
C LEU A 77 -9.81 7.32 0.95
N CYS A 78 -10.48 7.85 2.00
CA CYS A 78 -10.84 7.05 3.17
C CYS A 78 -11.87 5.96 2.85
N LEU A 79 -12.79 6.20 1.91
CA LEU A 79 -13.74 5.19 1.48
C LEU A 79 -13.11 4.12 0.58
N ARG A 80 -12.19 4.52 -0.31
CA ARG A 80 -11.47 3.57 -1.15
C ARG A 80 -10.80 2.47 -0.32
N THR A 81 -10.00 2.85 0.66
CA THR A 81 -9.25 1.91 1.49
C THR A 81 -10.05 1.38 2.68
N GLY A 82 -11.01 2.14 3.19
CA GLY A 82 -11.86 1.72 4.30
C GLY A 82 -12.92 0.67 3.94
N LEU A 83 -13.34 0.62 2.69
CA LEU A 83 -14.32 -0.33 2.18
C LEU A 83 -13.73 -1.32 1.16
N ASP A 84 -12.41 -1.23 0.90
CA ASP A 84 -11.69 -2.04 -0.10
C ASP A 84 -12.32 -1.94 -1.51
N LEU A 85 -12.53 -0.70 -1.97
CA LEU A 85 -13.15 -0.43 -3.26
C LEU A 85 -12.12 -0.23 -4.36
N ASP A 86 -12.38 -0.80 -5.52
CA ASP A 86 -11.73 -0.36 -6.75
C ASP A 86 -12.26 1.02 -7.19
N TYR A 87 -11.57 1.66 -8.12
CA TYR A 87 -11.97 3.00 -8.58
C TYR A 87 -13.31 3.02 -9.33
N ASN A 88 -13.77 1.92 -9.94
CA ASN A 88 -15.07 1.89 -10.60
C ASN A 88 -16.19 1.87 -9.56
N MET A 89 -16.06 1.00 -8.54
CA MET A 89 -17.01 0.95 -7.42
C MET A 89 -17.03 2.25 -6.62
N LEU A 90 -15.85 2.86 -6.40
CA LEU A 90 -15.75 4.16 -5.73
C LEU A 90 -16.44 5.27 -6.53
N THR A 91 -16.27 5.27 -7.85
CA THR A 91 -16.93 6.22 -8.76
C THR A 91 -18.45 6.05 -8.73
N ASP A 92 -18.94 4.81 -8.77
CA ASP A 92 -20.37 4.52 -8.66
C ASP A 92 -20.93 5.01 -7.32
N LEU A 93 -20.24 4.72 -6.22
CA LEU A 93 -20.64 5.18 -4.88
C LEU A 93 -20.66 6.73 -4.78
N ALA A 94 -19.64 7.41 -5.33
CA ALA A 94 -19.56 8.87 -5.32
C ALA A 94 -20.67 9.54 -6.14
N ASN A 95 -21.08 8.90 -7.22
CA ASN A 95 -22.10 9.45 -8.12
C ASN A 95 -23.54 9.14 -7.69
N ASN A 96 -23.78 8.00 -7.04
CA ASN A 96 -25.14 7.47 -6.85
C ASN A 96 -25.58 7.36 -5.38
N HIS A 97 -24.66 7.41 -4.39
CA HIS A 97 -25.03 7.27 -2.98
C HIS A 97 -25.45 8.60 -2.37
N GLU A 98 -26.73 8.81 -2.18
CA GLU A 98 -27.33 10.09 -1.74
C GLU A 98 -26.66 10.66 -0.46
N VAL A 99 -26.60 9.87 0.61
CA VAL A 99 -26.02 10.33 1.89
C VAL A 99 -24.56 10.71 1.73
N LEU A 100 -23.78 9.97 0.93
CA LEU A 100 -22.38 10.28 0.66
C LEU A 100 -22.25 11.57 -0.14
N ARG A 101 -23.05 11.75 -1.18
CA ARG A 101 -23.04 13.00 -1.98
C ARG A 101 -23.32 14.20 -1.08
N ARG A 102 -24.35 14.14 -0.24
CA ARG A 102 -24.64 15.18 0.76
C ARG A 102 -23.47 15.40 1.72
N PHE A 103 -22.83 14.33 2.18
CA PHE A 103 -21.66 14.39 3.08
C PHE A 103 -20.44 15.03 2.41
N MET A 104 -20.26 14.84 1.11
CA MET A 104 -19.26 15.51 0.29
C MET A 104 -19.61 16.96 -0.08
N GLY A 105 -20.73 17.49 0.41
CA GLY A 105 -21.18 18.84 0.09
C GLY A 105 -21.72 19.00 -1.35
N VAL A 106 -22.22 17.94 -1.95
CA VAL A 106 -22.85 17.97 -3.28
C VAL A 106 -24.30 18.41 -3.13
N SER A 107 -24.68 19.55 -3.70
CA SER A 107 -26.05 20.03 -3.71
C SER A 107 -26.93 19.33 -4.75
N LEU A 108 -28.25 19.54 -4.69
CA LEU A 108 -29.19 19.01 -5.68
C LEU A 108 -28.99 19.62 -7.08
N THR A 109 -28.38 20.81 -7.14
CA THR A 109 -28.08 21.54 -8.38
C THR A 109 -26.62 21.47 -8.80
N ASP A 110 -25.81 20.69 -8.09
CA ASP A 110 -24.38 20.53 -8.39
C ASP A 110 -24.20 19.37 -9.38
N ASP A 111 -23.54 19.67 -10.51
CA ASP A 111 -23.21 18.70 -11.55
C ASP A 111 -21.99 17.84 -11.20
N PHE A 112 -21.60 17.76 -9.93
CA PHE A 112 -20.48 16.94 -9.50
C PHE A 112 -20.70 15.46 -9.80
N THR A 113 -20.11 15.03 -10.91
CA THR A 113 -20.10 13.65 -11.39
C THR A 113 -18.68 13.24 -11.77
N PRO A 114 -17.80 12.99 -10.78
CA PRO A 114 -16.41 12.72 -11.07
C PRO A 114 -16.24 11.43 -11.88
N SER A 115 -15.35 11.47 -12.85
CA SER A 115 -14.93 10.28 -13.57
C SER A 115 -13.95 9.46 -12.72
N ARG A 116 -13.76 8.19 -13.10
CA ARG A 116 -12.77 7.31 -12.47
C ARG A 116 -11.37 7.92 -12.45
N SER A 117 -10.91 8.49 -13.57
CA SER A 117 -9.60 9.14 -13.66
C SER A 117 -9.52 10.37 -12.77
N SER A 118 -10.56 11.20 -12.75
CA SER A 118 -10.59 12.38 -11.89
C SER A 118 -10.48 12.01 -10.41
N ILE A 119 -11.15 10.95 -9.94
CA ILE A 119 -11.01 10.47 -8.56
C ILE A 119 -9.59 9.96 -8.31
N HIS A 120 -9.08 9.10 -9.21
CA HIS A 120 -7.73 8.56 -9.12
C HIS A 120 -6.69 9.68 -9.00
N ASP A 121 -6.68 10.60 -9.95
CA ASP A 121 -5.66 11.63 -10.05
C ASP A 121 -5.66 12.55 -8.82
N ASN A 122 -6.83 12.93 -8.30
CA ASN A 122 -6.91 13.75 -7.11
C ASN A 122 -6.49 13.01 -5.82
N ILE A 123 -6.82 11.74 -5.68
CA ILE A 123 -6.35 10.92 -4.54
C ILE A 123 -4.83 10.73 -4.60
N MET A 124 -4.28 10.52 -5.80
CA MET A 124 -2.84 10.30 -5.98
C MET A 124 -1.99 11.55 -5.69
N LEU A 125 -2.57 12.75 -5.71
CA LEU A 125 -1.88 13.98 -5.32
C LEU A 125 -1.63 14.10 -3.80
N LEU A 126 -2.39 13.40 -2.97
CA LEU A 126 -2.19 13.44 -1.52
C LEU A 126 -0.88 12.78 -1.14
N SER A 127 -0.05 13.46 -0.36
CA SER A 127 1.22 12.94 0.13
C SER A 127 1.03 11.97 1.30
N GLU A 128 2.05 11.14 1.55
CA GLU A 128 2.09 10.27 2.72
C GLU A 128 2.04 11.07 4.01
N GLU A 129 2.84 12.13 4.10
CA GLU A 129 2.95 12.99 5.26
C GLU A 129 1.61 13.62 5.64
N THR A 130 0.83 14.04 4.66
CA THR A 130 -0.51 14.56 4.88
C THR A 130 -1.46 13.50 5.41
N ILE A 131 -1.40 12.28 4.87
CA ILE A 131 -2.22 11.15 5.33
C ILE A 131 -1.85 10.76 6.77
N GLU A 132 -0.56 10.75 7.09
CA GLU A 132 -0.07 10.48 8.44
C GLU A 132 -0.49 11.56 9.43
N ALA A 133 -0.40 12.85 9.07
CA ALA A 133 -0.87 13.94 9.91
C ALA A 133 -2.37 13.82 10.22
N VAL A 134 -3.19 13.45 9.25
CA VAL A 134 -4.62 13.20 9.47
C VAL A 134 -4.83 12.00 10.40
N ASN A 135 -4.05 10.94 10.25
CA ASN A 135 -4.10 9.78 11.13
C ASN A 135 -3.70 10.12 12.56
N ASP A 136 -2.67 10.94 12.73
CA ASP A 136 -2.24 11.44 14.05
C ASP A 136 -3.32 12.29 14.71
N ALA A 137 -3.99 13.15 13.96
CA ALA A 137 -5.13 13.92 14.45
C ALA A 137 -6.28 13.02 14.96
N LEU A 138 -6.54 11.88 14.30
CA LEU A 138 -7.53 10.90 14.78
C LEU A 138 -7.11 10.24 16.10
N ILE A 139 -5.83 9.91 16.26
CA ILE A 139 -5.30 9.35 17.51
C ILE A 139 -5.44 10.37 18.62
N GLU A 140 -5.10 11.65 18.37
CA GLU A 140 -5.28 12.74 19.34
C GLU A 140 -6.74 12.92 19.75
N ILE A 141 -7.69 12.83 18.82
CA ILE A 141 -9.12 12.84 19.14
C ILE A 141 -9.47 11.65 20.05
N GLY A 142 -8.94 10.46 19.76
CA GLY A 142 -9.12 9.27 20.60
C GLY A 142 -8.59 9.46 22.03
N VAL A 143 -7.44 10.10 22.17
CA VAL A 143 -6.83 10.42 23.47
C VAL A 143 -7.66 11.48 24.20
N LYS A 144 -8.04 12.58 23.56
CA LYS A 144 -8.88 13.64 24.11
C LYS A 144 -10.22 13.11 24.64
N LYS A 145 -10.81 12.13 23.91
CA LYS A 145 -12.05 11.46 24.31
C LYS A 145 -11.85 10.33 25.32
N LYS A 146 -10.62 10.10 25.77
CA LYS A 146 -10.25 9.06 26.75
C LYS A 146 -10.55 7.64 26.28
N TYR A 147 -10.57 7.39 24.98
CA TYR A 147 -10.64 6.04 24.41
C TYR A 147 -9.27 5.38 24.39
N GLU A 148 -8.21 6.17 24.23
CA GLU A 148 -6.82 5.72 24.20
C GLU A 148 -5.99 6.54 25.19
N ASP A 149 -5.03 5.89 25.84
CA ASP A 149 -4.12 6.54 26.80
C ASP A 149 -2.63 6.29 26.48
N GLY A 150 -2.37 5.47 25.43
CA GLY A 150 -1.03 5.09 25.04
C GLY A 150 -0.27 4.21 26.04
N SER A 151 -0.91 3.78 27.12
CA SER A 151 -0.23 3.04 28.18
C SER A 151 0.18 1.62 27.79
N ALA A 152 -0.51 1.01 26.82
CA ALA A 152 -0.16 -0.34 26.37
C ALA A 152 -0.22 -0.47 24.86
N VAL A 153 0.76 -1.17 24.31
CA VAL A 153 0.88 -1.44 22.88
C VAL A 153 1.13 -2.92 22.62
N ARG A 154 0.55 -3.42 21.55
CA ARG A 154 0.87 -4.72 20.96
C ARG A 154 1.18 -4.55 19.50
N GLY A 155 2.15 -5.30 18.99
CA GLY A 155 2.56 -5.16 17.60
C GLY A 155 2.96 -6.50 16.96
N ASP A 156 2.85 -6.50 15.63
CA ASP A 156 3.30 -7.60 14.79
C ASP A 156 3.57 -7.11 13.38
N SER A 157 4.31 -7.89 12.60
CA SER A 157 4.56 -7.62 11.19
C SER A 157 3.92 -8.67 10.29
N PHE A 158 3.55 -8.26 9.09
CA PHE A 158 3.03 -9.13 8.05
C PHE A 158 3.51 -8.66 6.68
N VAL A 159 3.24 -9.45 5.64
CA VAL A 159 3.59 -9.08 4.27
C VAL A 159 2.39 -8.49 3.57
N CYS A 160 2.54 -7.26 3.08
CA CYS A 160 1.67 -6.69 2.07
C CYS A 160 2.33 -6.90 0.71
N ARG A 161 1.63 -7.61 -0.19
CA ARG A 161 2.18 -7.94 -1.51
C ARG A 161 2.09 -6.74 -2.45
N THR A 162 3.07 -6.62 -3.34
CA THR A 162 3.00 -5.71 -4.49
C THR A 162 2.12 -6.32 -5.59
N ASN A 163 1.68 -5.49 -6.52
CA ASN A 163 0.88 -5.95 -7.68
C ASN A 163 1.74 -6.61 -8.74
N THR A 164 2.49 -7.63 -8.36
CA THR A 164 3.34 -8.41 -9.25
C THR A 164 2.76 -9.80 -9.47
N HIS A 165 3.07 -10.40 -10.62
CA HIS A 165 2.87 -11.84 -10.83
C HIS A 165 4.10 -12.60 -10.31
N TYR A 166 4.01 -13.94 -10.24
CA TYR A 166 5.16 -14.75 -9.83
C TYR A 166 6.31 -14.58 -10.83
N PRO A 167 7.47 -14.04 -10.43
CA PRO A 167 8.57 -13.72 -11.33
C PRO A 167 9.32 -14.97 -11.78
N THR A 168 9.60 -15.02 -13.07
CA THR A 168 10.62 -15.87 -13.65
C THR A 168 11.39 -15.04 -14.67
N ASP A 169 12.70 -15.27 -14.81
CA ASP A 169 13.53 -14.43 -15.69
C ASP A 169 12.92 -14.31 -17.09
N VAL A 170 12.49 -15.44 -17.66
CA VAL A 170 11.85 -15.49 -18.99
C VAL A 170 10.51 -14.74 -19.04
N ARG A 171 9.77 -14.68 -17.91
CA ARG A 171 8.54 -13.89 -17.83
C ARG A 171 8.86 -12.40 -17.79
N LEU A 172 9.87 -12.00 -17.03
CA LEU A 172 10.29 -10.60 -16.93
C LEU A 172 10.85 -10.08 -18.27
N VAL A 173 11.55 -10.92 -19.05
CA VAL A 173 11.90 -10.58 -20.45
C VAL A 173 10.65 -10.26 -21.27
N ARG A 174 9.58 -11.05 -21.12
CA ARG A 174 8.31 -10.77 -21.79
C ARG A 174 7.72 -9.41 -21.39
N ASP A 175 7.67 -9.16 -20.11
CA ASP A 175 7.13 -7.90 -19.56
C ASP A 175 7.90 -6.69 -20.10
N GLY A 176 9.22 -6.79 -20.17
CA GLY A 176 10.08 -5.77 -20.75
C GLY A 176 9.82 -5.53 -22.22
N VAL A 177 9.76 -6.60 -23.03
CA VAL A 177 9.48 -6.49 -24.49
C VAL A 177 8.09 -5.92 -24.74
N GLU A 178 7.07 -6.34 -23.99
CA GLU A 178 5.69 -5.80 -24.11
C GLU A 178 5.67 -4.30 -23.76
N SER A 179 6.41 -3.88 -22.72
CA SER A 179 6.54 -2.47 -22.34
C SER A 179 7.26 -1.63 -23.38
N ILE A 180 8.37 -2.11 -23.92
CA ILE A 180 9.11 -1.45 -25.02
C ILE A 180 8.19 -1.22 -26.22
N ILE A 181 7.45 -2.24 -26.65
CA ILE A 181 6.52 -2.12 -27.77
C ILE A 181 5.45 -1.07 -27.47
N HIS A 182 4.85 -1.12 -26.25
CA HIS A 182 3.80 -0.19 -25.84
C HIS A 182 4.27 1.26 -25.82
N LEU A 183 5.40 1.54 -25.19
CA LEU A 183 5.98 2.89 -25.11
C LEU A 183 6.36 3.45 -26.50
N CYS A 184 6.95 2.65 -27.35
CA CYS A 184 7.25 3.06 -28.73
C CYS A 184 5.98 3.34 -29.56
N VAL A 185 4.91 2.56 -29.34
CA VAL A 185 3.61 2.79 -29.98
C VAL A 185 2.99 4.09 -29.49
N GLU A 186 3.02 4.34 -28.20
CA GLU A 186 2.51 5.55 -27.57
C GLU A 186 3.26 6.78 -28.08
N HIS A 187 4.59 6.79 -28.02
CA HIS A 187 5.44 7.88 -28.48
C HIS A 187 5.28 8.15 -29.98
N SER A 188 5.16 7.11 -30.84
CA SER A 188 5.03 7.24 -32.28
C SER A 188 3.60 7.49 -32.78
N GLY A 189 2.59 7.40 -31.92
CA GLY A 189 1.18 7.35 -32.31
C GLY A 189 0.85 6.15 -33.22
N GLY A 190 1.56 5.01 -33.05
CA GLY A 190 1.40 3.81 -33.86
C GLY A 190 1.93 3.94 -35.28
N LYS A 191 2.89 4.83 -35.52
CA LYS A 191 3.54 5.14 -36.83
C LYS A 191 5.03 4.78 -36.77
N LYS A 192 5.81 5.19 -37.77
CA LYS A 192 7.29 5.13 -37.76
C LYS A 192 7.85 3.74 -37.40
N GLY A 193 7.40 2.71 -38.10
CA GLY A 193 7.88 1.33 -37.88
C GLY A 193 7.08 0.51 -36.86
N TRP A 194 6.15 1.13 -36.08
CA TRP A 194 5.37 0.45 -35.05
C TRP A 194 3.93 0.09 -35.44
N ARG A 195 3.55 0.26 -36.71
CA ARG A 195 2.21 -0.13 -37.22
C ARG A 195 1.84 -1.57 -37.00
N GLN A 196 2.84 -2.47 -36.99
CA GLN A 196 2.65 -3.91 -36.82
C GLN A 196 2.82 -4.37 -35.35
N HIS A 197 2.69 -3.50 -34.36
CA HIS A 197 2.88 -3.80 -32.94
C HIS A 197 2.10 -5.04 -32.47
N LYS A 198 0.83 -5.18 -32.87
CA LYS A 198 0.01 -6.36 -32.53
C LYS A 198 0.61 -7.68 -33.04
N HIS A 199 1.30 -7.65 -34.19
CA HIS A 199 2.01 -8.82 -34.69
C HIS A 199 3.26 -9.11 -33.85
N LEU A 200 4.00 -8.08 -33.44
CA LEU A 200 5.18 -8.21 -32.57
C LEU A 200 4.80 -8.78 -31.20
N GLU A 201 3.74 -8.26 -30.58
CA GLU A 201 3.19 -8.77 -29.32
C GLU A 201 2.78 -10.27 -29.44
N LYS A 202 2.04 -10.61 -30.50
CA LYS A 202 1.64 -12.01 -30.77
C LYS A 202 2.86 -12.91 -30.97
N LYS A 203 3.91 -12.43 -31.66
CA LYS A 203 5.16 -13.18 -31.86
C LYS A 203 5.88 -13.40 -30.53
N THR A 204 6.02 -12.37 -29.71
CA THR A 204 6.59 -12.43 -28.35
C THR A 204 5.85 -13.46 -27.50
N ALA A 205 4.53 -13.37 -27.44
CA ALA A 205 3.68 -14.30 -26.69
C ALA A 205 3.76 -15.76 -27.23
N ARG A 206 3.91 -15.96 -28.53
CA ARG A 206 4.07 -17.29 -29.15
C ARG A 206 5.40 -17.92 -28.75
N LEU A 207 6.52 -17.17 -28.86
CA LEU A 207 7.85 -17.67 -28.50
C LEU A 207 7.94 -17.99 -27.00
N TYR A 208 7.42 -17.11 -26.15
CA TYR A 208 7.30 -17.38 -24.72
C TYR A 208 6.51 -18.67 -24.43
N ARG A 209 5.34 -18.84 -25.07
CA ARG A 209 4.53 -20.06 -24.89
C ARG A 209 5.24 -21.32 -25.40
N SER A 210 5.95 -21.25 -26.52
CA SER A 210 6.76 -22.37 -27.04
C SER A 210 7.79 -22.83 -26.02
N TYR A 211 8.57 -21.90 -25.43
CA TYR A 211 9.49 -22.19 -24.33
C TYR A 211 8.78 -22.86 -23.14
N MET A 212 7.67 -22.28 -22.69
CA MET A 212 6.93 -22.80 -21.53
C MET A 212 6.32 -24.17 -21.78
N GLN A 213 5.91 -24.48 -23.01
CA GLN A 213 5.42 -25.84 -23.39
C GLN A 213 6.53 -26.87 -23.27
N VAL A 214 7.72 -26.58 -23.81
CA VAL A 214 8.87 -27.46 -23.68
C VAL A 214 9.25 -27.64 -22.22
N LYS A 215 9.31 -26.55 -21.46
CA LYS A 215 9.63 -26.57 -20.02
C LYS A 215 8.68 -27.44 -19.20
N ARG A 216 7.40 -27.43 -19.52
CA ARG A 216 6.35 -28.21 -18.83
C ARG A 216 6.17 -29.63 -19.35
N SER A 217 6.81 -29.96 -20.46
CA SER A 217 6.66 -31.30 -21.06
C SER A 217 7.20 -32.39 -20.14
N THR A 218 6.61 -33.58 -20.21
CA THR A 218 7.02 -34.79 -19.45
C THR A 218 8.07 -35.64 -20.19
N ARG A 219 8.65 -35.13 -21.29
CA ARG A 219 9.69 -35.81 -22.06
C ARG A 219 10.92 -36.14 -21.22
N LYS A 220 11.69 -37.14 -21.65
CA LYS A 220 12.99 -37.50 -21.04
C LYS A 220 13.92 -36.27 -20.99
N ARG A 221 14.79 -36.23 -19.98
CA ARG A 221 15.62 -35.07 -19.69
C ARG A 221 16.57 -34.67 -20.82
N GLU A 222 17.15 -35.66 -21.49
CA GLU A 222 18.13 -35.46 -22.59
C GLU A 222 17.48 -34.84 -23.81
N ASP A 223 16.36 -35.40 -24.29
CA ASP A 223 15.64 -34.90 -25.48
C ASP A 223 15.04 -33.49 -25.21
N LYS A 224 14.72 -33.20 -23.95
CA LYS A 224 14.12 -31.94 -23.53
C LYS A 224 15.14 -30.79 -23.43
N ALA A 225 16.39 -31.08 -23.07
CA ALA A 225 17.41 -30.07 -22.85
C ALA A 225 17.73 -29.28 -24.13
N ALA A 226 17.96 -29.98 -25.25
CA ALA A 226 18.25 -29.34 -26.53
C ALA A 226 17.07 -28.51 -27.07
N ASP A 227 15.85 -29.04 -26.98
CA ASP A 227 14.63 -28.29 -27.36
C ASP A 227 14.41 -27.05 -26.49
N LEU A 228 14.68 -27.15 -25.18
CA LEU A 228 14.54 -26.05 -24.23
C LEU A 228 15.55 -24.93 -24.52
N GLU A 229 16.80 -25.32 -24.78
CA GLU A 229 17.87 -24.39 -25.16
C GLU A 229 17.53 -23.67 -26.48
N ALA A 230 17.13 -24.41 -27.50
CA ALA A 230 16.74 -23.86 -28.80
C ALA A 230 15.56 -22.88 -28.68
N ALA A 231 14.52 -23.25 -27.92
CA ALA A 231 13.36 -22.42 -27.70
C ALA A 231 13.73 -21.14 -26.93
N LEU A 232 14.61 -21.22 -25.91
CA LEU A 232 15.08 -20.06 -25.16
C LEU A 232 15.91 -19.13 -26.04
N LYS A 233 16.90 -19.64 -26.76
CA LYS A 233 17.73 -18.85 -27.69
C LYS A 233 16.90 -18.11 -28.74
N ALA A 234 15.91 -18.78 -29.33
CA ALA A 234 14.99 -18.15 -30.30
C ALA A 234 14.18 -17.03 -29.66
N TYR A 235 13.73 -17.21 -28.42
CA TYR A 235 12.99 -16.22 -27.67
C TYR A 235 13.86 -14.99 -27.29
N LEU A 236 15.05 -15.20 -26.75
CA LEU A 236 15.99 -14.13 -26.38
C LEU A 236 16.50 -13.37 -27.61
N LYS A 237 16.75 -14.06 -28.72
CA LYS A 237 17.08 -13.43 -30.02
C LYS A 237 15.96 -12.44 -30.45
N HIS A 238 14.70 -12.87 -30.31
CA HIS A 238 13.57 -11.99 -30.61
C HIS A 238 13.51 -10.80 -29.65
N ALA A 239 13.70 -11.01 -28.32
CA ALA A 239 13.73 -9.93 -27.35
C ALA A 239 14.79 -8.88 -27.69
N ARG A 240 16.02 -9.30 -27.98
CA ARG A 240 17.10 -8.39 -28.42
C ARG A 240 16.80 -7.68 -29.73
N SER A 241 16.14 -8.33 -30.68
CA SER A 241 15.72 -7.65 -31.92
C SER A 241 14.69 -6.55 -31.66
N MET A 242 13.90 -6.63 -30.57
CA MET A 242 12.99 -5.56 -30.16
C MET A 242 13.74 -4.44 -29.46
N ILE A 243 14.74 -4.75 -28.66
CA ILE A 243 15.65 -3.77 -28.03
C ILE A 243 16.36 -2.98 -29.13
N GLU A 244 17.04 -3.65 -30.06
CA GLU A 244 17.73 -3.00 -31.18
C GLU A 244 16.82 -2.08 -32.00
N LYS A 245 15.62 -2.58 -32.35
CA LYS A 245 14.62 -1.79 -33.06
C LYS A 245 14.18 -0.54 -32.30
N ALA A 246 14.03 -0.63 -31.00
CA ALA A 246 13.64 0.51 -30.17
C ALA A 246 14.80 1.49 -29.97
N LEU A 247 16.04 1.00 -29.81
CA LEU A 247 17.24 1.85 -29.78
C LEU A 247 17.41 2.65 -31.08
N GLN A 248 17.24 1.99 -32.22
CA GLN A 248 17.26 2.71 -33.51
C GLN A 248 16.15 3.76 -33.59
N TYR A 249 14.95 3.43 -33.13
CA TYR A 249 13.84 4.37 -33.08
C TYR A 249 14.14 5.59 -32.18
N MET A 250 14.75 5.37 -31.01
CA MET A 250 15.16 6.48 -30.11
C MET A 250 16.21 7.36 -30.78
N ALA A 251 17.26 6.79 -31.34
CA ALA A 251 18.34 7.54 -32.02
C ALA A 251 17.81 8.41 -33.18
N GLU A 252 16.72 8.01 -33.83
CA GLU A 252 16.13 8.76 -34.95
C GLU A 252 15.10 9.82 -34.50
N HIS A 253 14.57 9.75 -33.26
CA HIS A 253 13.37 10.51 -32.87
C HIS A 253 13.43 11.15 -31.48
N THR A 254 14.50 10.95 -30.75
CA THR A 254 14.69 11.56 -29.41
C THR A 254 16.12 12.08 -29.28
N ASP A 255 16.31 13.08 -28.41
CA ASP A 255 17.63 13.63 -28.10
C ASP A 255 18.27 12.90 -26.88
N ILE A 256 17.66 11.83 -26.39
CA ILE A 256 18.13 11.07 -25.23
C ILE A 256 19.00 9.91 -25.73
N GLU A 257 20.27 9.92 -25.34
CA GLU A 257 21.10 8.72 -25.42
C GLU A 257 20.51 7.66 -24.46
N ALA A 258 20.40 6.40 -24.95
CA ALA A 258 19.98 5.31 -24.12
C ALA A 258 20.97 5.22 -22.95
N ALA A 259 20.51 5.60 -21.76
CA ALA A 259 21.35 5.57 -20.57
C ALA A 259 21.77 4.11 -20.30
N ASP A 260 23.05 3.91 -19.99
CA ASP A 260 23.53 2.68 -19.36
C ASP A 260 22.98 2.63 -17.93
N ALA A 261 21.67 2.34 -17.82
CA ALA A 261 21.02 2.19 -16.52
C ALA A 261 21.61 0.94 -15.86
N GLU A 262 22.30 1.12 -14.76
CA GLU A 262 22.75 -0.01 -13.94
C GLU A 262 21.53 -0.71 -13.36
N PHE A 263 21.40 -2.02 -13.60
CA PHE A 263 20.41 -2.89 -13.00
C PHE A 263 21.10 -3.84 -12.00
N PRO A 264 20.42 -4.21 -10.90
CA PRO A 264 19.05 -3.86 -10.51
C PRO A 264 18.90 -2.47 -9.89
N VAL A 265 17.76 -1.82 -10.10
CA VAL A 265 17.36 -0.55 -9.49
C VAL A 265 16.17 -0.74 -8.56
N GLN A 266 16.01 0.16 -7.58
CA GLN A 266 14.90 0.08 -6.61
C GLN A 266 13.61 0.75 -7.10
N ASP A 267 13.71 1.78 -7.94
CA ASP A 267 12.55 2.52 -8.43
C ASP A 267 12.55 2.62 -9.96
N ARG A 268 11.34 2.57 -10.52
CA ARG A 268 11.11 2.83 -11.93
C ARG A 268 10.93 4.33 -12.15
N PRO A 269 11.52 4.94 -13.19
CA PRO A 269 11.28 6.35 -13.48
C PRO A 269 9.80 6.59 -13.81
N GLU A 270 9.22 7.62 -13.20
CA GLU A 270 7.87 8.14 -13.48
C GLU A 270 7.91 9.32 -14.48
N GLY A 271 9.08 9.59 -15.06
CA GLY A 271 9.35 10.68 -15.95
C GLY A 271 8.76 10.55 -17.36
N SER A 272 9.45 11.14 -18.34
CA SER A 272 9.03 11.14 -19.75
C SER A 272 8.90 9.71 -20.34
N LEU A 273 8.23 9.59 -21.48
CA LEU A 273 8.13 8.30 -22.18
C LEU A 273 9.51 7.78 -22.59
N GLU A 274 10.44 8.68 -22.91
CA GLU A 274 11.81 8.36 -23.28
C GLU A 274 12.60 7.79 -22.08
N GLU A 275 12.47 8.39 -20.89
CA GLU A 275 13.11 7.88 -19.66
C GLU A 275 12.57 6.50 -19.31
N GLN A 276 11.26 6.31 -19.39
CA GLN A 276 10.64 5.01 -19.19
C GLN A 276 11.10 3.98 -20.23
N LEU A 277 11.22 4.37 -21.49
CA LEU A 277 11.71 3.49 -22.55
C LEU A 277 13.16 3.08 -22.32
N SER A 278 14.04 4.03 -21.97
CA SER A 278 15.44 3.76 -21.61
C SER A 278 15.53 2.74 -20.46
N TYR A 279 14.73 2.93 -19.41
CA TYR A 279 14.64 1.99 -18.28
C TYR A 279 14.24 0.56 -18.73
N PHE A 280 13.17 0.43 -19.53
CA PHE A 280 12.74 -0.89 -19.98
C PHE A 280 13.71 -1.55 -20.96
N LEU A 281 14.44 -0.77 -21.77
CA LEU A 281 15.51 -1.28 -22.64
C LEU A 281 16.63 -1.92 -21.82
N ALA A 282 17.18 -1.17 -20.85
CA ALA A 282 18.24 -1.64 -19.97
C ALA A 282 17.78 -2.85 -19.13
N GLY A 283 16.60 -2.75 -18.52
CA GLY A 283 16.03 -3.84 -17.72
C GLY A 283 15.74 -5.10 -18.50
N THR A 284 15.25 -4.98 -19.75
CA THR A 284 14.99 -6.15 -20.62
C THR A 284 16.28 -6.86 -21.01
N GLU A 285 17.33 -6.10 -21.37
CA GLU A 285 18.64 -6.70 -21.69
C GLU A 285 19.27 -7.36 -20.45
N TYR A 286 19.15 -6.71 -19.27
CA TYR A 286 19.58 -7.31 -18.02
C TYR A 286 18.88 -8.64 -17.75
N MET A 287 17.55 -8.72 -17.94
CA MET A 287 16.80 -9.95 -17.78
C MET A 287 17.13 -11.01 -18.84
N CYS A 288 17.47 -10.62 -20.07
CA CYS A 288 17.99 -11.55 -21.09
C CYS A 288 19.29 -12.19 -20.62
N ARG A 289 20.23 -11.41 -20.10
CA ARG A 289 21.50 -11.91 -19.54
C ARG A 289 21.28 -12.84 -18.35
N LEU A 290 20.39 -12.48 -17.42
CA LEU A 290 20.06 -13.36 -16.29
C LEU A 290 19.43 -14.69 -16.74
N ALA A 291 18.55 -14.65 -17.75
CA ALA A 291 17.93 -15.85 -18.30
C ALA A 291 18.97 -16.77 -18.95
N GLU A 292 19.99 -16.22 -19.64
CA GLU A 292 21.11 -16.98 -20.20
C GLU A 292 21.96 -17.61 -19.09
N ARG A 293 22.48 -16.82 -18.16
CA ARG A 293 23.29 -17.29 -17.02
C ARG A 293 22.61 -18.43 -16.27
N ARG A 294 21.33 -18.26 -15.94
CA ARG A 294 20.58 -19.25 -15.15
C ARG A 294 20.14 -20.47 -15.97
N CYS A 295 19.59 -20.26 -17.16
CA CYS A 295 18.89 -21.33 -17.89
C CYS A 295 19.80 -22.06 -18.92
N LEU A 296 20.86 -21.41 -19.43
CA LEU A 296 21.80 -22.00 -20.37
C LEU A 296 23.10 -22.42 -19.66
N GLU A 297 23.64 -21.59 -18.79
CA GLU A 297 24.92 -21.83 -18.13
C GLU A 297 24.75 -22.51 -16.76
N GLY A 298 23.51 -22.57 -16.23
CA GLY A 298 23.22 -23.25 -14.96
C GLY A 298 23.73 -22.50 -13.73
N GLU A 299 24.01 -21.19 -13.85
CA GLU A 299 24.56 -20.39 -12.79
C GLU A 299 23.52 -20.14 -11.66
N GLN A 300 23.98 -20.13 -10.42
CA GLN A 300 23.21 -19.69 -9.28
C GLN A 300 23.33 -18.18 -9.12
N ILE A 301 22.28 -17.45 -9.50
CA ILE A 301 22.27 -15.98 -9.44
C ILE A 301 22.26 -15.52 -7.99
N PRO A 302 23.18 -14.62 -7.55
CA PRO A 302 23.17 -14.00 -6.24
C PRO A 302 21.85 -13.30 -5.93
N HIS A 303 21.57 -13.07 -4.64
CA HIS A 303 20.29 -12.46 -4.23
C HIS A 303 20.19 -11.01 -4.69
N GLU A 304 21.29 -10.29 -4.62
CA GLU A 304 21.43 -8.89 -5.02
C GLU A 304 21.19 -8.65 -6.52
N ASP A 305 21.51 -9.64 -7.36
CA ASP A 305 21.31 -9.58 -8.83
C ASP A 305 19.86 -9.89 -9.24
N LYS A 306 19.03 -10.40 -8.32
CA LYS A 306 17.66 -10.83 -8.66
C LYS A 306 16.71 -9.66 -8.78
N VAL A 307 16.04 -9.57 -9.92
CA VAL A 307 14.90 -8.68 -10.14
C VAL A 307 13.61 -9.49 -10.02
N HIS A 308 12.64 -8.97 -9.28
CA HIS A 308 11.36 -9.63 -9.07
C HIS A 308 10.21 -9.02 -9.88
N SER A 309 10.39 -7.79 -10.37
CA SER A 309 9.45 -7.14 -11.29
C SER A 309 10.16 -5.98 -12.00
N LEU A 310 9.87 -5.77 -13.27
CA LEU A 310 10.25 -4.55 -14.00
C LEU A 310 9.22 -3.43 -13.79
N TYR A 311 8.00 -3.75 -13.36
CA TYR A 311 6.97 -2.76 -13.06
C TYR A 311 7.06 -2.23 -11.63
N GLU A 312 7.44 -3.10 -10.69
CA GLU A 312 7.59 -2.83 -9.27
C GLU A 312 8.98 -3.32 -8.80
N PRO A 313 10.07 -2.65 -9.21
CA PRO A 313 11.43 -3.11 -8.93
C PRO A 313 11.75 -3.15 -7.44
N HIS A 314 11.06 -2.34 -6.64
CA HIS A 314 11.17 -2.33 -5.17
C HIS A 314 10.67 -3.61 -4.49
N ALA A 315 9.96 -4.50 -5.20
CA ALA A 315 9.38 -5.70 -4.60
C ALA A 315 10.44 -6.65 -4.05
N GLU A 316 10.38 -6.95 -2.76
CA GLU A 316 11.26 -7.93 -2.11
C GLU A 316 10.69 -9.35 -2.18
N LEU A 317 11.59 -10.33 -2.24
CA LEU A 317 11.24 -11.74 -2.04
C LEU A 317 11.26 -12.04 -0.53
N ILE A 318 10.12 -12.36 0.02
CA ILE A 318 9.97 -12.68 1.45
C ILE A 318 9.60 -14.14 1.60
N ASN A 319 10.54 -14.93 2.12
CA ASN A 319 10.30 -16.33 2.43
C ASN A 319 9.70 -16.47 3.83
N ARG A 320 8.40 -16.77 3.91
CA ARG A 320 7.68 -17.00 5.17
C ARG A 320 7.69 -18.47 5.62
N GLY A 321 8.05 -19.39 4.75
CA GLY A 321 8.01 -20.83 5.03
C GLY A 321 6.62 -21.38 5.37
N LYS A 322 5.54 -20.63 5.07
CA LYS A 322 4.15 -21.01 5.39
C LYS A 322 3.48 -21.66 4.19
N TYR A 323 2.80 -22.79 4.44
CA TYR A 323 1.94 -23.42 3.43
C TYR A 323 0.60 -22.65 3.32
N PRO A 324 -0.03 -22.51 2.12
CA PRO A 324 0.39 -23.03 0.82
C PRO A 324 1.35 -22.11 0.03
N ILE A 325 1.57 -20.89 0.45
CA ILE A 325 2.42 -19.91 -0.26
C ILE A 325 3.62 -19.59 0.62
N PRO A 326 4.77 -20.26 0.41
CA PRO A 326 5.96 -20.02 1.22
C PRO A 326 6.68 -18.71 0.88
N ILE A 327 6.55 -18.23 -0.37
CA ILE A 327 7.24 -17.04 -0.89
C ILE A 327 6.21 -16.00 -1.31
N GLU A 328 6.37 -14.80 -0.82
CA GLU A 328 5.57 -13.63 -1.18
C GLU A 328 6.49 -12.52 -1.73
N PHE A 329 5.96 -11.69 -2.64
CA PHE A 329 6.65 -10.55 -3.22
C PHE A 329 5.95 -9.27 -2.77
N GLY A 330 6.67 -8.39 -2.08
CA GLY A 330 6.12 -7.18 -1.48
C GLY A 330 7.02 -6.66 -0.38
N HIS A 331 6.43 -6.00 0.62
CA HIS A 331 7.16 -5.51 1.78
C HIS A 331 6.56 -6.00 3.08
N ARG A 332 7.40 -6.08 4.10
CA ARG A 332 6.92 -6.25 5.48
C ARG A 332 6.30 -4.95 5.96
N VAL A 333 5.13 -5.05 6.54
CA VAL A 333 4.42 -3.93 7.19
C VAL A 333 4.28 -4.27 8.66
N PHE A 334 4.74 -3.36 9.50
CA PHE A 334 4.58 -3.44 10.95
C PHE A 334 3.39 -2.60 11.38
N LEU A 335 2.63 -3.10 12.35
CA LEU A 335 1.53 -2.38 12.99
C LEU A 335 1.64 -2.47 14.51
N ALA A 336 1.49 -1.35 15.19
CA ALA A 336 1.38 -1.26 16.64
C ALA A 336 -0.01 -0.75 17.04
N GLN A 337 -0.73 -1.54 17.84
CA GLN A 337 -2.11 -1.28 18.25
C GLN A 337 -2.20 -1.00 19.74
N GLY A 338 -2.93 0.06 20.11
CA GLY A 338 -3.25 0.39 21.50
C GLY A 338 -4.42 -0.40 22.08
N LYS A 339 -4.76 -0.11 23.33
CA LYS A 339 -5.90 -0.72 24.07
C LYS A 339 -7.25 -0.45 23.42
N SER A 340 -7.44 0.73 22.86
CA SER A 340 -8.68 1.13 22.17
C SER A 340 -8.94 0.36 20.87
N GLY A 341 -7.90 -0.28 20.33
CA GLY A 341 -7.92 -0.85 19.00
C GLY A 341 -7.42 0.10 17.91
N LEU A 342 -7.10 1.34 18.21
CA LEU A 342 -6.43 2.26 17.30
C LEU A 342 -5.01 1.79 16.98
N ILE A 343 -4.59 1.95 15.74
CA ILE A 343 -3.22 1.72 15.30
C ILE A 343 -2.43 2.98 15.64
N LEU A 344 -1.51 2.88 16.58
CA LEU A 344 -0.75 4.00 17.12
C LEU A 344 0.55 4.27 16.36
N ASN A 345 1.07 3.25 15.68
CA ASN A 345 2.26 3.34 14.83
C ASN A 345 2.16 2.29 13.73
N HIS A 346 2.70 2.61 12.57
CA HIS A 346 2.87 1.67 11.46
C HIS A 346 4.14 1.99 10.68
N ARG A 347 4.67 1.00 9.97
CA ARG A 347 5.85 1.17 9.12
C ARG A 347 5.84 0.20 7.96
N VAL A 348 6.20 0.69 6.78
CA VAL A 348 6.71 -0.16 5.72
C VAL A 348 8.18 -0.40 6.02
N MET A 349 8.55 -1.65 6.24
CA MET A 349 9.93 -2.00 6.59
C MET A 349 10.79 -1.98 5.34
N GLY A 350 11.98 -1.36 5.45
CA GLY A 350 12.95 -1.34 4.36
C GLY A 350 13.58 -2.71 4.09
N ILE A 351 14.24 -2.84 2.96
CA ILE A 351 14.90 -4.08 2.52
C ILE A 351 15.87 -4.58 3.60
N GLY A 352 15.72 -5.84 3.98
CA GLY A 352 16.58 -6.48 4.99
C GLY A 352 16.37 -5.98 6.43
N VAL A 353 15.39 -5.12 6.68
CA VAL A 353 15.02 -4.72 8.05
C VAL A 353 14.21 -5.85 8.70
N THR A 354 14.63 -6.25 9.89
CA THR A 354 14.01 -7.32 10.68
C THR A 354 13.22 -6.75 11.85
N ASP A 355 12.26 -7.54 12.37
CA ASP A 355 11.36 -7.13 13.45
C ASP A 355 12.09 -6.63 14.71
N ASP A 356 13.23 -7.24 15.04
CA ASP A 356 14.04 -6.86 16.19
C ASP A 356 14.63 -5.44 16.08
N LYS A 357 14.91 -4.95 14.86
CA LYS A 357 15.50 -3.63 14.64
C LYS A 357 14.52 -2.48 14.82
N ILE A 358 13.24 -2.73 14.68
CA ILE A 358 12.21 -1.69 14.74
C ILE A 358 11.62 -1.49 16.13
N LEU A 359 11.81 -2.43 17.06
CA LEU A 359 11.18 -2.39 18.38
C LEU A 359 11.50 -1.11 19.15
N ILE A 360 12.77 -0.83 19.38
CA ILE A 360 13.20 0.33 20.19
C ILE A 360 12.80 1.66 19.55
N PRO A 361 13.03 1.89 18.24
CA PRO A 361 12.49 3.09 17.56
C PRO A 361 10.99 3.30 17.76
N VAL A 362 10.19 2.24 17.65
CA VAL A 362 8.73 2.33 17.83
C VAL A 362 8.36 2.68 19.29
N LEU A 363 9.00 2.04 20.28
CA LEU A 363 8.71 2.34 21.68
C LEU A 363 9.07 3.78 22.04
N LYS A 364 10.19 4.29 21.52
CA LYS A 364 10.63 5.67 21.71
C LYS A 364 9.65 6.66 21.10
N GLU A 365 9.21 6.45 19.88
CA GLU A 365 8.23 7.32 19.21
C GLU A 365 6.87 7.34 19.95
N LEU A 366 6.44 6.19 20.47
CA LEU A 366 5.21 6.12 21.26
C LEU A 366 5.35 6.86 22.59
N GLU A 367 6.49 6.72 23.30
CA GLU A 367 6.77 7.47 24.52
C GLU A 367 6.79 8.98 24.25
N GLU A 368 7.43 9.43 23.17
CA GLU A 368 7.46 10.83 22.76
C GLU A 368 6.05 11.36 22.42
N ARG A 369 5.24 10.56 21.69
CA ARG A 369 3.87 10.90 21.31
C ARG A 369 2.96 11.09 22.53
N PHE A 370 2.99 10.15 23.46
CA PHE A 370 2.13 10.17 24.63
C PHE A 370 2.73 10.91 25.83
N LYS A 371 3.99 11.37 25.72
CA LYS A 371 4.76 12.06 26.78
C LYS A 371 4.77 11.29 28.10
N SER A 372 4.74 9.99 28.00
CA SER A 372 4.72 9.07 29.14
C SER A 372 5.30 7.73 28.77
N LYS A 373 6.01 7.13 29.70
CA LYS A 373 6.52 5.76 29.56
C LYS A 373 5.36 4.76 29.45
N LEU A 374 5.46 3.82 28.52
CA LEU A 374 4.46 2.78 28.36
C LEU A 374 4.43 1.86 29.60
N GLU A 375 3.24 1.40 29.98
CA GLU A 375 3.10 0.37 31.03
C GLU A 375 3.44 -1.01 30.45
N VAL A 376 2.91 -1.33 29.26
CA VAL A 376 3.08 -2.65 28.62
C VAL A 376 3.35 -2.53 27.12
N ALA A 377 4.34 -3.30 26.66
CA ALA A 377 4.64 -3.50 25.27
C ALA A 377 4.73 -5.00 24.94
N SER A 378 3.83 -5.53 24.13
CA SER A 378 3.73 -6.97 23.84
C SER A 378 3.92 -7.27 22.36
N PHE A 379 4.95 -8.07 22.07
CA PHE A 379 5.36 -8.43 20.71
C PHE A 379 5.61 -9.93 20.58
N ASP A 380 5.77 -10.40 19.35
CA ASP A 380 6.08 -11.80 19.11
C ASP A 380 7.56 -12.12 19.37
N LYS A 381 7.93 -13.40 19.27
CA LYS A 381 9.32 -13.83 19.44
C LYS A 381 10.27 -13.31 18.33
N GLY A 382 9.74 -12.82 17.22
CA GLY A 382 10.51 -12.20 16.13
C GLY A 382 11.31 -11.00 16.59
N PHE A 383 10.73 -10.24 17.52
CA PHE A 383 11.30 -9.03 18.11
C PHE A 383 12.35 -9.31 19.23
N TYR A 384 12.54 -10.57 19.58
CA TYR A 384 13.42 -10.90 20.69
C TYR A 384 14.89 -10.77 20.33
N THR A 385 15.60 -9.91 21.03
CA THR A 385 17.05 -9.96 21.30
C THR A 385 17.29 -9.63 22.79
N PRO A 386 18.42 -10.04 23.38
CA PRO A 386 18.77 -9.65 24.75
C PRO A 386 18.80 -8.12 24.92
N GLU A 387 19.35 -7.40 23.93
CA GLU A 387 19.42 -5.95 23.91
C GLU A 387 18.02 -5.33 23.93
N ASN A 388 17.10 -5.81 23.12
CA ASN A 388 15.72 -5.31 23.06
C ASN A 388 14.97 -5.47 24.39
N LEU A 389 15.25 -6.54 25.16
CA LEU A 389 14.67 -6.70 26.49
C LEU A 389 15.26 -5.71 27.51
N ILE A 390 16.52 -5.32 27.35
CA ILE A 390 17.18 -4.37 28.26
C ILE A 390 16.72 -2.96 27.88
N SER A 391 16.97 -2.52 26.64
CA SER A 391 16.66 -1.17 26.17
C SER A 391 15.16 -0.89 26.15
N GLY A 392 14.33 -1.91 25.88
CA GLY A 392 12.88 -1.75 25.93
C GLY A 392 12.34 -1.36 27.32
N LYS A 393 13.05 -1.71 28.40
CA LYS A 393 12.68 -1.30 29.77
C LYS A 393 12.91 0.18 30.05
N GLU A 394 13.69 0.86 29.23
CA GLU A 394 13.86 2.31 29.32
C GLU A 394 12.55 3.02 28.93
N HIS A 395 11.84 2.49 27.93
CA HIS A 395 10.64 3.07 27.35
C HIS A 395 9.33 2.42 27.84
N CYS A 396 9.42 1.23 28.47
CA CYS A 396 8.25 0.45 28.88
C CYS A 396 8.50 -0.26 30.22
N ASN A 397 7.49 -0.25 31.10
CA ASN A 397 7.61 -0.92 32.42
C ASN A 397 7.61 -2.45 32.30
N LEU A 398 6.79 -3.01 31.41
CA LEU A 398 6.70 -4.45 31.16
C LEU A 398 6.82 -4.76 29.64
N VAL A 399 7.98 -5.29 29.28
CA VAL A 399 8.24 -5.77 27.91
C VAL A 399 7.93 -7.26 27.83
N VAL A 400 6.93 -7.63 27.04
CA VAL A 400 6.43 -9.01 26.86
C VAL A 400 6.84 -9.51 25.49
N ILE A 401 8.00 -10.18 25.41
CA ILE A 401 8.53 -10.80 24.20
C ILE A 401 9.01 -12.21 24.56
N PRO A 402 8.42 -13.26 23.96
CA PRO A 402 8.85 -14.63 24.23
C PRO A 402 10.30 -14.85 23.76
N LYS A 403 11.14 -15.42 24.61
CA LYS A 403 12.54 -15.72 24.31
C LYS A 403 12.66 -16.75 23.18
N LYS A 404 13.59 -16.52 22.26
CA LYS A 404 14.01 -17.52 21.26
C LYS A 404 14.91 -18.57 21.90
N GLY A 405 14.74 -19.84 21.50
CA GLY A 405 15.57 -20.95 21.95
C GLY A 405 15.17 -21.56 23.30
N ARG A 406 16.15 -22.19 23.98
CA ARG A 406 15.94 -22.91 25.25
C ARG A 406 15.75 -21.93 26.42
N LEU A 407 14.68 -22.10 27.16
CA LEU A 407 14.37 -21.30 28.35
C LEU A 407 15.16 -21.79 29.57
N SER A 408 15.82 -20.88 30.27
CA SER A 408 16.38 -21.14 31.63
C SER A 408 15.26 -21.28 32.68
N LYS A 409 15.59 -21.68 33.88
CA LYS A 409 14.63 -21.72 35.00
C LYS A 409 14.09 -20.32 35.32
N GLN A 410 14.93 -19.30 35.26
CA GLN A 410 14.53 -17.90 35.47
C GLN A 410 13.61 -17.39 34.35
N ASP A 411 13.91 -17.68 33.08
CA ASP A 411 13.04 -17.30 31.94
C ASP A 411 11.65 -17.97 32.10
N LYS A 412 11.59 -19.24 32.50
CA LYS A 412 10.32 -19.94 32.74
C LYS A 412 9.52 -19.30 33.86
N ALA A 413 10.18 -18.97 34.98
CA ALA A 413 9.53 -18.28 36.08
C ALA A 413 9.02 -16.89 35.69
N HIS A 414 9.82 -16.11 34.96
CA HIS A 414 9.42 -14.77 34.44
C HIS A 414 8.25 -14.87 33.48
N GLN A 415 8.35 -15.73 32.46
CA GLN A 415 7.27 -15.91 31.49
C GLN A 415 6.03 -16.62 32.05
N GLY A 416 6.17 -17.32 33.19
CA GLY A 416 5.06 -17.94 33.90
C GLY A 416 4.26 -17.00 34.80
N ARG A 417 4.69 -15.76 34.99
CA ARG A 417 3.96 -14.77 35.78
C ARG A 417 2.59 -14.48 35.14
N LYS A 418 1.59 -14.26 35.99
CA LYS A 418 0.21 -14.03 35.56
C LYS A 418 0.08 -12.79 34.63
N ASP A 419 0.68 -11.67 35.03
CA ASP A 419 0.71 -10.44 34.26
C ASP A 419 1.35 -10.65 32.86
N TYR A 420 2.49 -11.36 32.80
CA TYR A 420 3.14 -11.68 31.53
C TYR A 420 2.25 -12.54 30.62
N GLN A 421 1.60 -13.56 31.16
CA GLN A 421 0.72 -14.45 30.39
C GLN A 421 -0.54 -13.73 29.88
N GLU A 422 -1.16 -12.88 30.69
CA GLU A 422 -2.30 -12.07 30.29
C GLU A 422 -1.95 -11.15 29.09
N HIS A 423 -0.82 -10.46 29.15
CA HIS A 423 -0.40 -9.58 28.07
C HIS A 423 0.10 -10.34 26.85
N ARG A 424 0.69 -11.51 27.03
CA ARG A 424 1.01 -12.41 25.91
C ARG A 424 -0.25 -12.89 25.18
N GLN A 425 -1.32 -13.22 25.90
CA GLN A 425 -2.61 -13.57 25.30
C GLN A 425 -3.25 -12.36 24.61
N TRP A 426 -3.20 -11.18 25.24
CA TRP A 426 -3.70 -9.96 24.67
C TRP A 426 -3.03 -9.63 23.31
N ARG A 427 -1.74 -9.99 23.14
CA ARG A 427 -1.03 -9.83 21.86
C ARG A 427 -1.74 -10.52 20.68
N ALA A 428 -2.36 -11.66 20.91
CA ALA A 428 -3.05 -12.38 19.84
C ALA A 428 -4.12 -11.54 19.11
N GLY A 429 -4.61 -10.49 19.74
CA GLY A 429 -5.54 -9.56 19.09
C GLY A 429 -4.94 -8.78 17.92
N VAL A 430 -3.62 -8.62 17.82
CA VAL A 430 -3.00 -7.97 16.64
C VAL A 430 -3.13 -8.84 15.39
N GLU A 431 -3.13 -10.16 15.53
CA GLU A 431 -3.37 -11.08 14.40
C GLU A 431 -4.78 -10.91 13.83
N SER A 432 -5.76 -10.66 14.71
CA SER A 432 -7.14 -10.33 14.31
C SER A 432 -7.21 -8.99 13.59
N LEU A 433 -6.46 -7.98 14.03
CA LEU A 433 -6.33 -6.69 13.34
C LEU A 433 -5.75 -6.89 11.94
N ILE A 434 -4.60 -7.55 11.82
CA ILE A 434 -3.94 -7.82 10.53
C ILE A 434 -4.90 -8.57 9.59
N SER A 435 -5.56 -9.61 10.08
CA SER A 435 -6.54 -10.37 9.31
C SER A 435 -7.71 -9.50 8.83
N ALA A 436 -8.17 -8.58 9.65
CA ALA A 436 -9.24 -7.64 9.27
C ALA A 436 -8.77 -6.64 8.22
N MET A 437 -7.55 -6.08 8.37
CA MET A 437 -6.98 -5.15 7.38
C MET A 437 -6.72 -5.83 6.03
N VAL A 438 -6.22 -7.06 6.03
CA VAL A 438 -6.00 -7.84 4.80
C VAL A 438 -7.31 -8.13 4.07
N ARG A 439 -8.39 -8.49 4.78
CA ARG A 439 -9.67 -8.90 4.18
C ARG A 439 -10.64 -7.75 3.92
N SER A 440 -10.45 -6.63 4.59
CA SER A 440 -11.48 -5.61 4.67
C SER A 440 -11.01 -4.22 4.29
N ASN A 441 -9.69 -3.99 4.27
CA ASN A 441 -9.07 -2.73 3.90
C ASN A 441 -8.10 -2.89 2.72
N GLY A 442 -8.09 -4.06 2.08
CA GLY A 442 -7.26 -4.33 0.91
C GLY A 442 -5.75 -4.50 1.18
N LEU A 443 -5.31 -4.48 2.44
CA LEU A 443 -3.88 -4.48 2.78
C LEU A 443 -3.16 -5.82 2.55
N GLY A 444 -3.81 -6.77 1.91
CA GLY A 444 -3.20 -8.03 1.46
C GLY A 444 -2.40 -7.91 0.17
N LYS A 445 -2.73 -6.90 -0.65
CA LYS A 445 -2.04 -6.62 -1.92
C LYS A 445 -2.24 -5.16 -2.29
N CYS A 446 -1.15 -4.42 -2.42
CA CYS A 446 -1.19 -3.03 -2.86
C CYS A 446 -1.52 -2.95 -4.37
N PRO A 447 -2.55 -2.21 -4.79
CA PRO A 447 -2.86 -1.99 -6.19
C PRO A 447 -2.11 -0.80 -6.79
N ASP A 448 -1.56 0.08 -5.96
CA ASP A 448 -0.91 1.31 -6.39
C ASP A 448 0.54 1.05 -6.83
N LYS A 449 1.05 1.87 -7.74
CA LYS A 449 2.34 1.66 -8.41
C LYS A 449 3.46 2.40 -7.68
N GLY A 450 4.67 1.82 -7.78
CA GLY A 450 5.90 2.39 -7.24
C GLY A 450 5.99 2.32 -5.71
N TYR A 451 7.20 2.52 -5.18
CA TYR A 451 7.42 2.42 -3.72
C TYR A 451 6.67 3.51 -2.94
N ALA A 452 6.71 4.75 -3.42
CA ALA A 452 5.97 5.86 -2.80
C ALA A 452 4.46 5.60 -2.81
N GLY A 453 3.90 5.07 -3.92
CA GLY A 453 2.50 4.66 -4.01
C GLY A 453 2.17 3.53 -3.03
N PHE A 454 3.09 2.58 -2.85
CA PHE A 454 2.94 1.48 -1.89
C PHE A 454 2.88 1.99 -0.44
N VAL A 455 3.82 2.84 -0.04
CA VAL A 455 3.87 3.40 1.32
C VAL A 455 2.62 4.22 1.61
N LYS A 456 2.25 5.11 0.69
CA LYS A 456 1.02 5.91 0.77
C LYS A 456 -0.25 5.04 0.89
N TYR A 457 -0.33 3.95 0.15
CA TYR A 457 -1.46 3.02 0.24
C TYR A 457 -1.56 2.38 1.62
N VAL A 458 -0.43 1.97 2.22
CA VAL A 458 -0.39 1.42 3.58
C VAL A 458 -0.90 2.44 4.59
N SER A 459 -0.40 3.69 4.54
CA SER A 459 -0.80 4.79 5.43
C SER A 459 -2.30 5.11 5.28
N ALA A 460 -2.83 5.11 4.05
CA ALA A 460 -4.26 5.30 3.78
C ALA A 460 -5.14 4.15 4.35
N CYS A 461 -4.68 2.91 4.28
CA CYS A 461 -5.37 1.77 4.89
C CYS A 461 -5.39 1.88 6.41
N VAL A 462 -4.28 2.32 7.03
CA VAL A 462 -4.19 2.56 8.48
C VAL A 462 -5.12 3.68 8.90
N LEU A 463 -5.09 4.81 8.21
CA LEU A 463 -6.00 5.94 8.44
C LEU A 463 -7.47 5.49 8.41
N SER A 464 -7.85 4.77 7.37
CA SER A 464 -9.24 4.29 7.20
C SER A 464 -9.64 3.28 8.27
N ARG A 465 -8.71 2.44 8.72
CA ARG A 465 -8.94 1.54 9.84
C ARG A 465 -9.13 2.28 11.15
N ASN A 466 -8.33 3.32 11.40
CA ASN A 466 -8.47 4.16 12.59
C ASN A 466 -9.77 4.97 12.56
N LEU A 467 -10.20 5.49 11.41
CA LEU A 467 -11.54 6.09 11.24
C LEU A 467 -12.65 5.11 11.61
N GLN A 468 -12.57 3.88 11.11
CA GLN A 468 -13.57 2.85 11.42
C GLN A 468 -13.59 2.51 12.92
N THR A 469 -12.40 2.39 13.54
CA THR A 469 -12.26 2.10 14.97
C THR A 469 -12.82 3.23 15.82
N LEU A 470 -12.39 4.47 15.56
CA LEU A 470 -12.87 5.65 16.27
C LEU A 470 -14.37 5.85 16.10
N GLY A 471 -14.89 5.70 14.88
CA GLY A 471 -16.33 5.81 14.60
C GLY A 471 -17.16 4.77 15.35
N ASN A 472 -16.68 3.53 15.47
CA ASN A 472 -17.35 2.51 16.27
C ASN A 472 -17.37 2.85 17.76
N LEU A 473 -16.27 3.40 18.30
CA LEU A 473 -16.20 3.86 19.70
C LEU A 473 -17.21 4.99 19.96
N LEU A 474 -17.25 5.96 19.07
CA LEU A 474 -18.19 7.11 19.15
C LEU A 474 -19.65 6.63 19.09
N ILE A 475 -19.98 5.76 18.16
CA ILE A 475 -21.34 5.19 18.03
C ILE A 475 -21.73 4.38 19.27
N ALA A 476 -20.78 3.64 19.84
CA ALA A 476 -21.02 2.88 21.07
C ALA A 476 -21.31 3.81 22.27
N GLU A 477 -20.52 4.87 22.41
CA GLU A 477 -20.74 5.88 23.46
C GLU A 477 -22.11 6.56 23.35
N GLU A 478 -22.53 6.94 22.14
CA GLU A 478 -23.86 7.52 21.94
C GLU A 478 -24.98 6.56 22.32
N LYS A 479 -24.89 5.30 21.91
CA LYS A 479 -25.89 4.28 22.30
C LYS A 479 -26.00 4.14 23.81
N GLU A 480 -24.85 4.17 24.51
CA GLU A 480 -24.86 4.12 25.99
C GLU A 480 -25.48 5.37 26.60
N LYS A 481 -25.18 6.57 26.07
CA LYS A 481 -25.83 7.83 26.52
C LYS A 481 -27.34 7.79 26.31
N GLN A 482 -27.82 7.26 25.18
CA GLN A 482 -29.25 7.09 24.91
C GLN A 482 -29.90 6.12 25.89
N LYS A 483 -29.32 4.94 26.11
CA LYS A 483 -29.82 3.96 27.09
C LYS A 483 -29.95 4.55 28.49
N ARG A 484 -28.93 5.33 28.94
CA ARG A 484 -28.96 6.01 30.25
C ARG A 484 -30.07 7.05 30.33
N LYS A 485 -30.34 7.81 29.24
CA LYS A 485 -31.46 8.76 29.18
C LYS A 485 -32.82 8.07 29.28
N TYR A 486 -33.00 6.93 28.57
CA TYR A 486 -34.24 6.17 28.67
C TYR A 486 -34.46 5.57 30.05
N LYS A 487 -33.41 5.03 30.72
CA LYS A 487 -33.51 4.50 32.08
C LYS A 487 -33.80 5.58 33.13
N LYS A 488 -33.47 6.86 32.87
CA LYS A 488 -33.80 7.98 33.79
C LYS A 488 -35.23 8.51 33.57
N ARG A 489 -35.87 8.17 32.46
CA ARG A 489 -37.24 8.60 32.12
C ARG A 489 -38.28 7.52 32.44
N ALA A 490 -37.87 6.28 32.58
CA ALA A 490 -38.67 5.15 33.07
C ALA A 490 -38.56 5.03 34.61
#